data_6b91c64607666516e72f407ce44a3fc5
#
_entry.id   6b91c64607666516e72f407ce44a3fc5
#
_cell.length_a   1.000
_cell.length_b   1.000
_cell.length_c   1.000
_cell.angle_alpha   90.00
_cell.angle_beta   90.00
_cell.angle_gamma   90.00
#
_symmetry.space_group_name_H-M   'P 1'
#
loop_
_entity.id
_entity.type
_entity.pdbx_description
1 polymer ?
#
loop_
_entity_poly.entity_id
_entity_poly.type
_entity_poly.pdbx_seq_one_letter_code
_entity_poly.pdbx_strand_id
1 'polypeptide(L)'
;IDVNAVTQPGSVPSETLAWIADQLEQAKRSGCRVIAVSHQNLLDHSSLISTGFTIDNAEALLALETEWPVLCHLSGHIHMQHMAKSASGLCDIATSSLAVSPNQYGVLTLSSDKAAYRTEPVDVSSWAAAQGLDDPQLLHFSDYASQFFRTTCIRQALQSIQKDDAPEQLADFFAEINAAYFAGRMDACPIDAQMAARW
;
A
#
# COMPACT_ATOMS: atom_id res chain seq x y z
N ILE A 1 -11.51 -7.96 6.99
CA ILE A 1 -12.51 -7.09 7.62
C ILE A 1 -12.83 -6.02 6.61
N ASP A 2 -14.06 -6.02 6.15
CA ASP A 2 -14.56 -4.90 5.36
C ASP A 2 -14.97 -3.79 6.36
N VAL A 3 -14.19 -2.73 6.42
CA VAL A 3 -14.58 -1.54 7.16
C VAL A 3 -15.74 -0.92 6.41
N ASN A 4 -16.93 -1.20 6.85
CA ASN A 4 -18.15 -0.85 6.14
C ASN A 4 -18.34 0.66 6.05
N ALA A 5 -17.92 1.21 4.94
CA ALA A 5 -17.98 2.63 4.62
C ALA A 5 -19.41 3.19 4.44
N VAL A 6 -20.45 2.36 4.59
CA VAL A 6 -21.84 2.77 4.29
C VAL A 6 -22.41 3.67 5.37
N THR A 7 -22.09 3.43 6.64
CA THR A 7 -22.69 4.16 7.77
C THR A 7 -21.74 5.12 8.47
N GLN A 8 -20.47 4.75 8.58
CA GLN A 8 -19.39 5.59 9.13
C GLN A 8 -18.11 5.29 8.36
N PRO A 9 -17.85 6.03 7.27
CA PRO A 9 -16.64 5.84 6.49
C PRO A 9 -15.41 5.94 7.36
N GLY A 10 -14.54 4.91 7.28
CA GLY A 10 -13.27 4.91 7.98
C GLY A 10 -13.29 4.31 9.40
N SER A 11 -14.43 3.99 9.99
CA SER A 11 -14.50 3.44 11.35
C SER A 11 -14.96 1.99 11.39
N VAL A 12 -14.43 1.20 12.33
CA VAL A 12 -14.93 -0.14 12.64
C VAL A 12 -16.03 -0.04 13.71
N PRO A 13 -17.28 -0.44 13.40
CA PRO A 13 -18.39 -0.40 14.37
C PRO A 13 -18.11 -1.24 15.60
N SER A 14 -18.73 -0.88 16.74
CA SER A 14 -18.55 -1.59 18.01
C SER A 14 -18.97 -3.06 17.95
N GLU A 15 -20.04 -3.36 17.24
CA GLU A 15 -20.49 -4.74 17.00
C GLU A 15 -19.49 -5.55 16.17
N THR A 16 -18.80 -4.89 15.21
CA THR A 16 -17.74 -5.52 14.44
C THR A 16 -16.50 -5.77 15.29
N LEU A 17 -16.10 -4.82 16.15
CA LEU A 17 -15.02 -5.03 17.11
C LEU A 17 -15.31 -6.19 18.05
N ALA A 18 -16.55 -6.30 18.57
CA ALA A 18 -16.97 -7.40 19.41
C ALA A 18 -16.91 -8.75 18.67
N TRP A 19 -17.38 -8.77 17.41
CA TRP A 19 -17.28 -9.97 16.57
C TRP A 19 -15.81 -10.37 16.32
N ILE A 20 -14.93 -9.40 16.04
CA ILE A 20 -13.50 -9.65 15.86
C ILE A 20 -12.90 -10.28 17.12
N ALA A 21 -13.19 -9.74 18.31
CA ALA A 21 -12.73 -10.28 19.59
C ALA A 21 -13.14 -11.74 19.77
N ASP A 22 -14.40 -12.07 19.47
CA ASP A 22 -14.92 -13.45 19.53
C ASP A 22 -14.19 -14.37 18.54
N GLN A 23 -13.92 -13.90 17.31
CA GLN A 23 -13.19 -14.70 16.30
C GLN A 23 -11.74 -14.95 16.73
N LEU A 24 -11.08 -13.93 17.26
CA LEU A 24 -9.70 -14.04 17.76
C LEU A 24 -9.62 -15.01 18.95
N GLU A 25 -10.60 -14.96 19.86
CA GLU A 25 -10.68 -15.92 20.97
C GLU A 25 -10.87 -17.37 20.48
N GLN A 26 -11.75 -17.58 19.50
CA GLN A 26 -11.95 -18.90 18.89
C GLN A 26 -10.69 -19.40 18.21
N ALA A 27 -9.99 -18.55 17.46
CA ALA A 27 -8.72 -18.88 16.81
C ALA A 27 -7.65 -19.31 17.83
N LYS A 28 -7.54 -18.57 18.94
CA LYS A 28 -6.62 -18.90 20.04
C LYS A 28 -6.95 -20.27 20.66
N ARG A 29 -8.21 -20.53 20.96
CA ARG A 29 -8.64 -21.82 21.51
C ARG A 29 -8.37 -22.99 20.57
N SER A 30 -8.43 -22.73 19.26
CA SER A 30 -8.17 -23.74 18.22
C SER A 30 -6.71 -23.85 17.83
N GLY A 31 -5.81 -23.06 18.42
CA GLY A 31 -4.39 -23.03 18.07
C GLY A 31 -4.11 -22.47 16.67
N CYS A 32 -5.04 -21.69 16.12
CA CYS A 32 -4.90 -21.07 14.81
C CYS A 32 -4.02 -19.82 14.89
N ARG A 33 -3.20 -19.62 13.87
CA ARG A 33 -2.55 -18.32 13.62
C ARG A 33 -3.48 -17.46 12.78
N VAL A 34 -3.54 -16.18 13.09
CA VAL A 34 -4.45 -15.24 12.44
C VAL A 34 -3.66 -14.25 11.58
N ILE A 35 -4.14 -13.98 10.40
CA ILE A 35 -3.77 -12.86 9.55
C ILE A 35 -5.01 -11.98 9.47
N ALA A 36 -4.88 -10.73 9.90
CA ALA A 36 -5.95 -9.76 9.75
C ALA A 36 -5.86 -9.10 8.38
N VAL A 37 -7.01 -8.71 7.83
CA VAL A 37 -7.08 -8.03 6.52
C VAL A 37 -8.14 -6.94 6.59
N SER A 38 -7.78 -5.73 6.17
CA SER A 38 -8.72 -4.63 5.95
C SER A 38 -8.42 -3.91 4.65
N HIS A 39 -9.35 -3.07 4.18
CA HIS A 39 -9.05 -2.20 3.04
C HIS A 39 -8.22 -0.99 3.47
N GLN A 40 -8.67 -0.25 4.50
CA GLN A 40 -7.92 0.86 5.07
C GLN A 40 -6.78 0.35 5.96
N ASN A 41 -5.78 1.21 6.16
CA ASN A 41 -4.61 0.88 6.97
C ASN A 41 -4.95 0.83 8.45
N LEU A 42 -4.30 -0.09 9.18
CA LEU A 42 -4.34 -0.14 10.65
C LEU A 42 -3.37 0.88 11.26
N LEU A 43 -2.23 1.08 10.62
CA LEU A 43 -1.18 2.01 11.04
C LEU A 43 -0.95 3.09 9.98
N ASP A 44 -0.36 4.20 10.38
CA ASP A 44 0.07 5.23 9.42
C ASP A 44 1.29 4.73 8.63
N HIS A 45 1.16 4.76 7.32
CA HIS A 45 2.22 4.36 6.38
C HIS A 45 3.01 5.54 5.81
N SER A 46 2.54 6.76 6.03
CA SER A 46 3.21 7.98 5.57
C SER A 46 3.03 9.09 6.60
N SER A 47 4.09 9.83 6.87
CA SER A 47 4.02 11.04 7.70
C SER A 47 3.39 12.24 6.96
N LEU A 48 3.24 12.14 5.65
CA LEU A 48 2.71 13.21 4.80
C LEU A 48 1.24 13.00 4.43
N ILE A 49 0.82 11.73 4.34
CA ILE A 49 -0.51 11.33 3.87
C ILE A 49 -1.06 10.30 4.84
N SER A 50 -1.80 10.76 5.86
CA SER A 50 -2.45 9.88 6.84
C SER A 50 -3.96 10.04 6.86
N THR A 51 -4.45 11.26 6.65
CA THR A 51 -5.89 11.58 6.73
C THR A 51 -6.71 10.81 5.69
N GLY A 52 -7.67 10.01 6.17
CA GLY A 52 -8.59 9.25 5.33
C GLY A 52 -8.03 7.89 4.84
N PHE A 53 -6.77 7.57 5.11
CA PHE A 53 -6.17 6.30 4.73
C PHE A 53 -6.14 5.30 5.88
N THR A 54 -5.94 5.77 7.09
CA THR A 54 -5.95 4.95 8.30
C THR A 54 -7.36 4.86 8.88
N ILE A 55 -7.70 3.72 9.47
CA ILE A 55 -8.98 3.49 10.17
C ILE A 55 -9.11 4.52 11.28
N ASP A 56 -10.23 5.27 11.35
CA ASP A 56 -10.41 6.39 12.29
C ASP A 56 -10.30 5.95 13.76
N ASN A 57 -10.78 4.75 14.08
CA ASN A 57 -10.67 4.15 15.42
C ASN A 57 -9.68 2.97 15.45
N ALA A 58 -8.59 3.07 14.68
CA ALA A 58 -7.58 2.03 14.55
C ALA A 58 -7.00 1.56 15.89
N GLU A 59 -6.91 2.43 16.89
CA GLU A 59 -6.40 2.10 18.22
C GLU A 59 -7.18 0.95 18.86
N ALA A 60 -8.51 0.93 18.72
CA ALA A 60 -9.35 -0.13 19.27
C ALA A 60 -9.09 -1.47 18.57
N LEU A 61 -8.94 -1.47 17.24
CA LEU A 61 -8.60 -2.66 16.46
C LEU A 61 -7.18 -3.13 16.76
N LEU A 62 -6.21 -2.22 16.82
CA LEU A 62 -4.82 -2.52 17.15
C LEU A 62 -4.70 -3.15 18.55
N ALA A 63 -5.46 -2.66 19.53
CA ALA A 63 -5.48 -3.25 20.87
C ALA A 63 -5.92 -4.71 20.83
N LEU A 64 -7.01 -5.03 20.12
CA LEU A 64 -7.48 -6.41 19.93
C LEU A 64 -6.42 -7.27 19.23
N GLU A 65 -5.87 -6.80 18.13
CA GLU A 65 -4.87 -7.57 17.35
C GLU A 65 -3.54 -7.74 18.08
N THR A 66 -3.24 -6.88 19.05
CA THR A 66 -2.04 -7.00 19.89
C THR A 66 -2.25 -7.99 21.05
N GLU A 67 -3.45 -8.03 21.64
CA GLU A 67 -3.78 -8.96 22.73
C GLU A 67 -3.83 -10.42 22.24
N TRP A 68 -4.19 -10.63 20.98
CA TRP A 68 -4.38 -11.96 20.39
C TRP A 68 -3.26 -12.32 19.43
N PRO A 69 -3.07 -13.59 19.06
CA PRO A 69 -1.94 -14.03 18.23
C PRO A 69 -2.13 -13.71 16.75
N VAL A 70 -2.29 -12.42 16.40
CA VAL A 70 -2.28 -11.94 15.02
C VAL A 70 -0.84 -11.83 14.54
N LEU A 71 -0.52 -12.48 13.41
CA LEU A 71 0.83 -12.51 12.84
C LEU A 71 1.19 -11.20 12.13
N CYS A 72 0.25 -10.67 11.40
CA CYS A 72 0.34 -9.41 10.68
C CYS A 72 -1.05 -8.95 10.25
N HIS A 73 -1.15 -7.66 10.00
CA HIS A 73 -2.29 -7.04 9.33
C HIS A 73 -1.92 -6.76 7.87
N LEU A 74 -2.80 -7.08 6.93
CA LEU A 74 -2.65 -6.73 5.51
C LEU A 74 -3.65 -5.65 5.16
N SER A 75 -3.17 -4.59 4.53
CA SER A 75 -4.00 -3.45 4.16
C SER A 75 -3.70 -2.96 2.74
N GLY A 76 -4.47 -1.99 2.27
CA GLY A 76 -4.34 -1.39 0.95
C GLY A 76 -4.65 0.10 1.00
N HIS A 77 -5.61 0.58 0.21
CA HIS A 77 -6.18 1.92 0.16
C HIS A 77 -5.19 3.05 -0.20
N ILE A 78 -4.10 3.17 0.53
CA ILE A 78 -3.06 4.19 0.30
C ILE A 78 -2.28 3.95 -1.00
N HIS A 79 -2.43 2.78 -1.62
CA HIS A 79 -1.75 2.35 -2.85
C HIS A 79 -0.22 2.33 -2.79
N MET A 80 0.37 2.55 -1.63
CA MET A 80 1.80 2.52 -1.37
C MET A 80 2.23 1.11 -0.96
N GLN A 81 3.41 0.68 -1.37
CA GLN A 81 4.04 -0.51 -0.80
C GLN A 81 4.84 -0.11 0.42
N HIS A 82 4.37 -0.48 1.60
CA HIS A 82 5.08 -0.16 2.84
C HIS A 82 4.73 -1.15 3.96
N MET A 83 5.64 -1.29 4.92
CA MET A 83 5.45 -2.06 6.15
C MET A 83 5.62 -1.14 7.34
N ALA A 84 4.52 -0.83 8.03
CA ALA A 84 4.54 -0.12 9.30
C ALA A 84 4.60 -1.12 10.47
N LYS A 85 5.18 -0.70 11.58
CA LYS A 85 5.29 -1.54 12.79
C LYS A 85 4.83 -0.77 14.01
N SER A 86 3.88 -1.34 14.74
CA SER A 86 3.40 -0.77 16.01
C SER A 86 4.45 -0.88 17.12
N ALA A 87 4.24 -0.15 18.21
CA ALA A 87 5.06 -0.27 19.42
C ALA A 87 5.03 -1.68 20.04
N SER A 88 3.94 -2.44 19.86
CA SER A 88 3.81 -3.83 20.29
C SER A 88 4.51 -4.83 19.36
N GLY A 89 4.96 -4.39 18.19
CA GLY A 89 5.64 -5.21 17.20
C GLY A 89 4.74 -5.78 16.11
N LEU A 90 3.42 -5.55 16.15
CA LEU A 90 2.52 -5.94 15.07
C LEU A 90 2.87 -5.18 13.79
N CYS A 91 2.97 -5.89 12.69
CA CYS A 91 3.22 -5.30 11.36
C CYS A 91 1.89 -5.10 10.62
N ASP A 92 1.66 -3.89 10.11
CA ASP A 92 0.69 -3.60 9.08
C ASP A 92 1.42 -3.50 7.73
N ILE A 93 0.96 -4.25 6.74
CA ILE A 93 1.59 -4.38 5.42
C ILE A 93 0.61 -3.82 4.38
N ALA A 94 0.85 -2.59 3.96
CA ALA A 94 0.13 -1.99 2.85
C ALA A 94 0.73 -2.47 1.53
N THR A 95 -0.12 -3.04 0.67
CA THR A 95 0.28 -3.49 -0.66
C THR A 95 -0.12 -2.45 -1.70
N SER A 96 0.80 -2.12 -2.60
CA SER A 96 0.57 -1.16 -3.67
C SER A 96 -0.51 -1.61 -4.66
N SER A 97 -1.03 -0.66 -5.42
CA SER A 97 -2.07 -0.93 -6.42
C SER A 97 -1.53 -1.70 -7.62
N LEU A 98 -2.26 -2.73 -8.06
CA LEU A 98 -1.98 -3.43 -9.32
C LEU A 98 -2.14 -2.54 -10.56
N ALA A 99 -2.92 -1.46 -10.46
CA ALA A 99 -3.15 -0.53 -11.57
C ALA A 99 -2.05 0.53 -11.73
N VAL A 100 -1.09 0.58 -10.81
CA VAL A 100 -0.02 1.58 -10.78
C VAL A 100 1.33 0.88 -10.85
N SER A 101 2.25 1.40 -11.70
CA SER A 101 3.62 0.89 -11.73
C SER A 101 4.24 0.89 -10.32
N PRO A 102 4.90 -0.22 -9.90
CA PRO A 102 5.40 -1.33 -10.70
C PRO A 102 4.41 -2.49 -10.91
N ASN A 103 3.10 -2.33 -10.70
CA ASN A 103 2.07 -3.34 -10.94
C ASN A 103 2.39 -4.66 -10.23
N GLN A 104 2.61 -4.56 -8.92
CA GLN A 104 3.09 -5.67 -8.09
C GLN A 104 2.01 -6.19 -7.14
N TYR A 105 2.18 -7.42 -6.70
CA TYR A 105 1.35 -8.06 -5.67
C TYR A 105 2.22 -8.59 -4.54
N GLY A 106 1.60 -8.74 -3.36
CA GLY A 106 2.25 -9.30 -2.19
C GLY A 106 2.20 -10.83 -2.15
N VAL A 107 3.29 -11.44 -1.77
CA VAL A 107 3.38 -12.89 -1.50
C VAL A 107 3.76 -13.08 -0.03
N LEU A 108 2.82 -13.61 0.75
CA LEU A 108 3.05 -13.97 2.14
C LEU A 108 3.31 -15.47 2.24
N THR A 109 4.50 -15.84 2.69
CA THR A 109 4.89 -17.23 2.93
C THR A 109 4.87 -17.52 4.41
N LEU A 110 4.15 -18.55 4.81
CA LEU A 110 4.02 -18.99 6.21
C LEU A 110 4.74 -20.32 6.40
N SER A 111 5.56 -20.39 7.44
CA SER A 111 6.11 -21.64 7.98
C SER A 111 5.64 -21.84 9.42
N SER A 112 6.08 -22.91 10.10
CA SER A 112 5.72 -23.18 11.50
C SER A 112 6.13 -22.04 12.44
N ASP A 113 7.23 -21.36 12.15
CA ASP A 113 7.91 -20.39 13.03
C ASP A 113 8.06 -18.98 12.43
N LYS A 114 7.77 -18.82 11.13
CA LYS A 114 8.02 -17.56 10.42
C LYS A 114 6.88 -17.17 9.50
N ALA A 115 6.74 -15.86 9.32
CA ALA A 115 6.03 -15.24 8.22
C ALA A 115 7.03 -14.38 7.43
N ALA A 116 7.09 -14.54 6.12
CA ALA A 116 7.92 -13.76 5.23
C ALA A 116 7.06 -13.13 4.15
N TYR A 117 7.23 -11.83 3.94
CA TYR A 117 6.51 -11.09 2.91
C TYR A 117 7.49 -10.56 1.86
N ARG A 118 7.09 -10.63 0.61
CA ARG A 118 7.79 -10.00 -0.52
C ARG A 118 6.78 -9.54 -1.55
N THR A 119 7.19 -8.67 -2.44
CA THR A 119 6.40 -8.28 -3.62
C THR A 119 6.97 -8.92 -4.88
N GLU A 120 6.08 -9.17 -5.83
CA GLU A 120 6.44 -9.61 -7.18
C GLU A 120 5.65 -8.79 -8.20
N PRO A 121 6.25 -8.36 -9.32
CA PRO A 121 5.53 -7.72 -10.40
C PRO A 121 4.66 -8.74 -11.13
N VAL A 122 3.55 -8.25 -11.71
CA VAL A 122 2.75 -9.07 -12.63
C VAL A 122 3.50 -9.21 -13.95
N ASP A 123 3.84 -10.42 -14.34
CA ASP A 123 4.54 -10.71 -15.59
C ASP A 123 3.59 -10.76 -16.80
N VAL A 124 3.10 -9.58 -17.19
CA VAL A 124 2.23 -9.41 -18.35
C VAL A 124 2.97 -9.75 -19.64
N SER A 125 4.27 -9.45 -19.73
CA SER A 125 5.04 -9.65 -20.95
C SER A 125 5.20 -11.13 -21.31
N SER A 126 5.55 -11.97 -20.33
CA SER A 126 5.58 -13.43 -20.54
C SER A 126 4.21 -14.02 -20.85
N TRP A 127 3.16 -13.53 -20.17
CA TRP A 127 1.80 -13.96 -20.46
C TRP A 127 1.39 -13.60 -21.90
N ALA A 128 1.63 -12.37 -22.35
CA ALA A 128 1.29 -11.92 -23.71
C ALA A 128 2.04 -12.74 -24.78
N ALA A 129 3.33 -12.98 -24.58
CA ALA A 129 4.13 -13.82 -25.46
C ALA A 129 3.59 -15.25 -25.53
N ALA A 130 3.21 -15.83 -24.39
CA ALA A 130 2.62 -17.18 -24.34
C ALA A 130 1.25 -17.27 -25.03
N GLN A 131 0.50 -16.16 -25.10
CA GLN A 131 -0.76 -16.07 -25.84
C GLN A 131 -0.56 -15.78 -27.34
N GLY A 132 0.66 -15.55 -27.80
CA GLY A 132 0.96 -15.19 -29.18
C GLY A 132 0.49 -13.79 -29.55
N LEU A 133 0.38 -12.89 -28.58
CA LEU A 133 0.02 -11.47 -28.81
C LEU A 133 1.24 -10.75 -29.37
N ASP A 134 0.99 -9.78 -30.28
CA ASP A 134 2.02 -8.97 -30.93
C ASP A 134 1.97 -7.47 -30.54
N ASP A 135 1.15 -7.13 -29.54
CA ASP A 135 1.05 -5.77 -29.03
C ASP A 135 2.35 -5.39 -28.28
N PRO A 136 3.12 -4.37 -28.77
CA PRO A 136 4.37 -3.97 -28.15
C PRO A 136 4.22 -3.49 -26.71
N GLN A 137 3.08 -2.89 -26.34
CA GLN A 137 2.83 -2.42 -24.97
C GLN A 137 2.68 -3.59 -23.99
N LEU A 138 2.08 -4.69 -24.44
CA LEU A 138 1.97 -5.90 -23.64
C LEU A 138 3.28 -6.66 -23.57
N LEU A 139 4.00 -6.78 -24.69
CA LEU A 139 5.29 -7.49 -24.77
C LEU A 139 6.41 -6.79 -23.97
N HIS A 140 6.30 -5.46 -23.77
CA HIS A 140 7.20 -4.63 -22.97
C HIS A 140 6.44 -3.92 -21.83
N PHE A 141 5.55 -4.63 -21.15
CA PHE A 141 4.57 -4.04 -20.24
C PHE A 141 5.19 -3.24 -19.10
N SER A 142 6.27 -3.71 -18.49
CA SER A 142 6.93 -3.01 -17.38
C SER A 142 7.43 -1.62 -17.79
N ASP A 143 8.06 -1.51 -18.97
CA ASP A 143 8.55 -0.25 -19.50
C ASP A 143 7.40 0.68 -19.88
N TYR A 144 6.39 0.13 -20.56
CA TYR A 144 5.17 0.86 -20.90
C TYR A 144 4.48 1.41 -19.66
N ALA A 145 4.22 0.58 -18.65
CA ALA A 145 3.52 0.97 -17.43
C ALA A 145 4.30 2.04 -16.64
N SER A 146 5.62 1.90 -16.55
CA SER A 146 6.49 2.88 -15.91
C SER A 146 6.48 4.22 -16.62
N GLN A 147 6.59 4.22 -17.96
CA GLN A 147 6.55 5.44 -18.76
C GLN A 147 5.17 6.10 -18.72
N PHE A 148 4.11 5.31 -18.81
CA PHE A 148 2.73 5.80 -18.71
C PHE A 148 2.47 6.47 -17.36
N PHE A 149 2.90 5.82 -16.26
CA PHE A 149 2.77 6.36 -14.91
C PHE A 149 3.53 7.69 -14.78
N ARG A 150 4.82 7.72 -15.17
CA ARG A 150 5.65 8.92 -15.12
C ARG A 150 5.02 10.08 -15.91
N THR A 151 4.60 9.83 -17.14
CA THR A 151 3.97 10.84 -18.00
C THR A 151 2.67 11.37 -17.39
N THR A 152 1.90 10.50 -16.76
CA THR A 152 0.65 10.88 -16.08
C THR A 152 0.93 11.74 -14.86
N CYS A 153 1.93 11.39 -14.03
CA CYS A 153 2.35 12.20 -12.88
C CYS A 153 2.82 13.59 -13.30
N ILE A 154 3.70 13.68 -14.33
CA ILE A 154 4.17 14.95 -14.86
C ILE A 154 3.01 15.83 -15.33
N ARG A 155 2.09 15.25 -16.10
CA ARG A 155 0.92 15.99 -16.60
C ARG A 155 0.04 16.51 -15.46
N GLN A 156 -0.21 15.70 -14.43
CA GLN A 156 -0.99 16.12 -13.27
C GLN A 156 -0.28 17.20 -12.45
N ALA A 157 1.04 17.04 -12.24
CA ALA A 157 1.84 18.02 -11.54
C ALA A 157 1.81 19.39 -12.26
N LEU A 158 2.02 19.42 -13.57
CA LEU A 158 1.98 20.65 -14.37
C LEU A 158 0.62 21.36 -14.30
N GLN A 159 -0.47 20.62 -14.12
CA GLN A 159 -1.80 21.22 -13.90
C GLN A 159 -1.95 21.88 -12.53
N SER A 160 -1.18 21.42 -11.54
CA SER A 160 -1.24 21.90 -10.14
C SER A 160 -0.25 23.03 -9.86
N ILE A 161 0.89 23.06 -10.58
CA ILE A 161 1.91 24.10 -10.44
C ILE A 161 1.39 25.41 -11.00
N GLN A 162 1.15 26.41 -10.12
CA GLN A 162 0.58 27.70 -10.53
C GLN A 162 1.64 28.72 -10.93
N LYS A 163 2.77 28.76 -10.22
CA LYS A 163 3.87 29.71 -10.43
C LYS A 163 5.18 29.05 -10.03
N ASP A 164 6.00 28.75 -11.01
CA ASP A 164 7.38 28.30 -10.83
C ASP A 164 8.22 28.67 -12.04
N ASP A 165 9.51 28.93 -11.83
CA ASP A 165 10.44 29.35 -12.92
C ASP A 165 10.85 28.17 -13.81
N ALA A 166 10.71 26.93 -13.33
CA ALA A 166 11.02 25.72 -14.08
C ALA A 166 10.02 24.59 -13.73
N PRO A 167 8.75 24.73 -14.15
CA PRO A 167 7.67 23.83 -13.77
C PRO A 167 7.90 22.39 -14.25
N GLU A 168 8.57 22.18 -15.39
CA GLU A 168 8.87 20.85 -15.91
C GLU A 168 9.84 20.10 -14.99
N GLN A 169 10.86 20.79 -14.44
CA GLN A 169 11.80 20.16 -13.51
C GLN A 169 11.11 19.76 -12.21
N LEU A 170 10.21 20.60 -11.71
CA LEU A 170 9.43 20.31 -10.51
C LEU A 170 8.46 19.15 -10.75
N ALA A 171 7.82 19.10 -11.91
CA ALA A 171 6.93 17.99 -12.29
C ALA A 171 7.69 16.66 -12.45
N ASP A 172 8.90 16.69 -13.01
CA ASP A 172 9.78 15.52 -13.11
C ASP A 172 10.17 15.00 -11.72
N PHE A 173 10.59 15.89 -10.83
CA PHE A 173 10.91 15.56 -9.44
C PHE A 173 9.71 14.91 -8.73
N PHE A 174 8.52 15.48 -8.87
CA PHE A 174 7.29 14.90 -8.31
C PHE A 174 6.99 13.50 -8.85
N ALA A 175 7.19 13.28 -10.15
CA ALA A 175 6.98 11.98 -10.76
C ALA A 175 7.96 10.91 -10.23
N GLU A 176 9.22 11.30 -9.95
CA GLU A 176 10.22 10.41 -9.34
C GLU A 176 9.85 10.04 -7.90
N ILE A 177 9.44 11.02 -7.08
CA ILE A 177 8.96 10.79 -5.72
C ILE A 177 7.75 9.86 -5.72
N ASN A 178 6.76 10.10 -6.58
CA ASN A 178 5.60 9.23 -6.69
C ASN A 178 5.97 7.80 -7.10
N ALA A 179 6.87 7.64 -8.06
CA ALA A 179 7.31 6.31 -8.47
C ALA A 179 8.01 5.55 -7.33
N ALA A 180 8.82 6.24 -6.52
CA ALA A 180 9.44 5.66 -5.34
C ALA A 180 8.39 5.31 -4.26
N TYR A 181 7.42 6.19 -4.04
CA TYR A 181 6.33 6.02 -3.09
C TYR A 181 5.51 4.76 -3.38
N PHE A 182 4.96 4.67 -4.58
CA PHE A 182 4.13 3.52 -4.97
C PHE A 182 4.91 2.20 -5.01
N ALA A 183 6.21 2.26 -5.34
CA ALA A 183 7.08 1.08 -5.37
C ALA A 183 7.63 0.67 -3.99
N GLY A 184 7.37 1.44 -2.92
CA GLY A 184 7.92 1.17 -1.58
C GLY A 184 9.43 1.42 -1.47
N ARG A 185 9.96 2.38 -2.21
CA ARG A 185 11.39 2.70 -2.27
C ARG A 185 11.72 4.10 -1.74
N MET A 186 10.84 4.67 -0.91
CA MET A 186 11.05 6.03 -0.38
C MET A 186 12.34 6.14 0.44
N ASP A 187 12.71 5.11 1.21
CA ASP A 187 13.94 5.11 2.00
C ASP A 187 15.22 5.17 1.14
N ALA A 188 15.12 4.71 -0.10
CA ALA A 188 16.23 4.74 -1.07
C ALA A 188 16.13 5.90 -2.06
N CYS A 189 15.07 6.72 -2.00
CA CYS A 189 14.85 7.83 -2.90
C CYS A 189 15.59 9.08 -2.40
N PRO A 190 16.57 9.62 -3.15
CA PRO A 190 17.22 10.87 -2.78
C PRO A 190 16.23 12.03 -2.96
N ILE A 191 15.79 12.62 -1.85
CA ILE A 191 14.92 13.79 -1.89
C ILE A 191 15.79 15.05 -1.94
N ASP A 192 15.74 15.76 -3.06
CA ASP A 192 16.35 17.09 -3.19
C ASP A 192 15.55 18.10 -2.36
N ALA A 193 16.19 18.62 -1.29
CA ALA A 193 15.54 19.53 -0.37
C ALA A 193 15.14 20.87 -1.03
N GLN A 194 15.88 21.32 -2.07
CA GLN A 194 15.54 22.54 -2.79
C GLN A 194 14.30 22.33 -3.66
N MET A 195 14.21 21.18 -4.32
CA MET A 195 13.03 20.81 -5.11
C MET A 195 11.82 20.59 -4.22
N ALA A 196 11.99 19.91 -3.07
CA ALA A 196 10.91 19.69 -2.10
C ALA A 196 10.37 21.02 -1.51
N ALA A 197 11.21 22.03 -1.33
CA ALA A 197 10.78 23.34 -0.83
C ALA A 197 10.02 24.18 -1.89
N ARG A 198 10.12 23.85 -3.17
CA ARG A 198 9.40 24.50 -4.27
C ARG A 198 8.01 23.89 -4.50
N TRP A 199 7.80 22.64 -4.11
CA TRP A 199 6.52 21.95 -4.21
C TRP A 199 5.58 22.38 -3.07
#